data_47edee0790a82d8c0e5c7d86fb108806
#
_entry.id   47edee0790a82d8c0e5c7d86fb108806
#
_cell.length_a   1.000
_cell.length_b   1.000
_cell.length_c   1.000
_cell.angle_alpha   90.00
_cell.angle_beta   90.00
_cell.angle_gamma   90.00
#
_symmetry.space_group_name_H-M   'P 1'
#
loop_
_entity.id
_entity.type
_entity.pdbx_description
1 polymer ?
#
loop_
_entity_poly.entity_id
_entity_poly.type
_entity_poly.pdbx_seq_one_letter_code
_entity_poly.pdbx_strand_id
1 'polypeptide(L)'
;MVASYLRNGSPASAALREKRPERRLSPARIEKLMVVAVCLTALLVHIVSRWPVSHEPGVLVPEVPTQTPPRSVRLIERDAYQLTPLADYAIRARVLGTEHYRFDGVADLVPLDLALGWMSMSDSRILDRIHVFQSVRHFYYWMPGGVLPAEEAKVSAANTHVIPGDDAIRAELFELKEGDVVRLTGQLVEVTGPKGFTMRSSLRRDDSGDGACEILYVRSVEREPR
;
A
#
# COMPACT_ATOMS: atom_id res chain seq x y z
N MET A 1 -50.99 62.60 -66.94
CA MET A 1 -49.58 62.42 -67.32
C MET A 1 -48.82 62.10 -66.06
N VAL A 2 -48.76 60.80 -65.65
CA VAL A 2 -47.93 60.39 -64.57
C VAL A 2 -47.36 58.99 -64.89
N ALA A 3 -46.05 58.90 -65.01
CA ALA A 3 -45.31 57.68 -65.35
C ALA A 3 -45.17 56.74 -64.18
N SER A 4 -45.53 55.48 -64.37
CA SER A 4 -45.31 54.41 -63.43
C SER A 4 -43.90 53.85 -63.56
N TYR A 5 -43.13 53.83 -62.46
CA TYR A 5 -41.81 53.23 -62.38
C TYR A 5 -41.99 51.77 -61.82
N LEU A 6 -41.70 50.79 -62.68
CA LEU A 6 -41.61 49.38 -62.28
C LEU A 6 -40.20 49.15 -61.69
N ARG A 7 -40.16 48.69 -60.41
CA ARG A 7 -38.97 48.32 -59.75
C ARG A 7 -38.79 46.79 -59.82
N ASN A 8 -37.83 46.37 -60.64
CA ASN A 8 -37.42 44.94 -60.71
C ASN A 8 -36.84 44.48 -59.41
N GLY A 9 -37.50 43.52 -58.79
CA GLY A 9 -36.95 42.79 -57.62
C GLY A 9 -35.95 41.74 -58.09
N SER A 10 -34.73 41.84 -57.60
CA SER A 10 -33.70 40.87 -57.82
C SER A 10 -33.97 39.61 -56.91
N PRO A 11 -33.86 38.35 -57.41
CA PRO A 11 -34.08 37.18 -56.60
C PRO A 11 -32.94 37.04 -55.65
N ALA A 12 -33.30 36.94 -54.34
CA ALA A 12 -32.39 36.63 -53.25
C ALA A 12 -31.71 35.26 -53.47
N SER A 13 -30.39 35.29 -53.57
CA SER A 13 -29.52 34.13 -53.61
C SER A 13 -29.69 33.30 -52.32
N ALA A 14 -30.40 32.18 -52.39
CA ALA A 14 -30.43 31.19 -51.34
C ALA A 14 -29.04 30.50 -51.25
N ALA A 15 -28.21 31.01 -50.38
CA ALA A 15 -26.94 30.37 -50.08
C ALA A 15 -27.19 28.94 -49.54
N LEU A 16 -26.92 27.97 -50.38
CA LEU A 16 -26.88 26.56 -50.02
C LEU A 16 -25.83 26.39 -48.91
N ARG A 17 -26.30 26.20 -47.68
CA ARG A 17 -25.47 25.83 -46.51
C ARG A 17 -24.93 24.43 -46.75
N GLU A 18 -23.73 24.35 -47.32
CA GLU A 18 -23.00 23.13 -47.58
C GLU A 18 -22.83 22.40 -46.27
N LYS A 19 -23.54 21.27 -46.05
CA LYS A 19 -23.38 20.40 -44.90
C LYS A 19 -21.96 19.83 -44.92
N ARG A 20 -21.11 20.28 -44.03
CA ARG A 20 -19.78 19.66 -43.83
C ARG A 20 -19.97 18.16 -43.68
N PRO A 21 -19.21 17.33 -44.42
CA PRO A 21 -19.31 15.88 -44.30
C PRO A 21 -18.92 15.48 -42.87
N GLU A 22 -19.80 14.75 -42.19
CA GLU A 22 -19.49 14.14 -40.91
C GLU A 22 -18.29 13.17 -41.10
N ARG A 23 -17.16 13.51 -40.54
CA ARG A 23 -15.95 12.67 -40.55
C ARG A 23 -16.22 11.44 -39.70
N ARG A 24 -16.80 10.41 -40.25
CA ARG A 24 -16.89 9.09 -39.58
C ARG A 24 -15.49 8.51 -39.44
N LEU A 25 -15.13 8.12 -38.21
CA LEU A 25 -13.86 7.45 -37.97
C LEU A 25 -13.86 6.11 -38.70
N SER A 26 -12.73 5.75 -39.30
CA SER A 26 -12.59 4.42 -39.92
C SER A 26 -12.62 3.32 -38.81
N PRO A 27 -13.12 2.10 -39.13
CA PRO A 27 -13.17 0.99 -38.16
C PRO A 27 -11.83 0.75 -37.44
N ALA A 28 -10.71 0.80 -38.17
CA ALA A 28 -9.37 0.66 -37.60
C ALA A 28 -8.97 1.77 -36.64
N ARG A 29 -9.50 3.01 -36.81
CA ARG A 29 -9.29 4.09 -35.84
C ARG A 29 -10.15 3.91 -34.60
N ILE A 30 -11.39 3.41 -34.76
CA ILE A 30 -12.28 3.09 -33.63
C ILE A 30 -11.64 2.00 -32.78
N GLU A 31 -11.14 0.94 -33.39
CA GLU A 31 -10.47 -0.16 -32.68
C GLU A 31 -9.26 0.34 -31.87
N LYS A 32 -8.38 1.14 -32.50
CA LYS A 32 -7.23 1.74 -31.79
C LYS A 32 -7.66 2.62 -30.62
N LEU A 33 -8.70 3.44 -30.79
CA LEU A 33 -9.23 4.27 -29.71
C LEU A 33 -9.81 3.44 -28.57
N MET A 34 -10.49 2.32 -28.87
CA MET A 34 -11.00 1.41 -27.87
C MET A 34 -9.88 0.75 -27.07
N VAL A 35 -8.82 0.26 -27.72
CA VAL A 35 -7.64 -0.32 -27.04
C VAL A 35 -7.00 0.72 -26.11
N VAL A 36 -6.78 1.94 -26.60
CA VAL A 36 -6.23 3.03 -25.78
C VAL A 36 -7.13 3.34 -24.59
N ALA A 37 -8.44 3.41 -24.79
CA ALA A 37 -9.40 3.66 -23.70
C ALA A 37 -9.35 2.55 -22.64
N VAL A 38 -9.32 1.29 -23.05
CA VAL A 38 -9.19 0.14 -22.13
C VAL A 38 -7.88 0.21 -21.34
N CYS A 39 -6.76 0.50 -22.01
CA CYS A 39 -5.47 0.63 -21.33
C CYS A 39 -5.46 1.81 -20.34
N LEU A 40 -6.02 2.95 -20.71
CA LEU A 40 -6.13 4.12 -19.81
C LEU A 40 -7.04 3.82 -18.61
N THR A 41 -8.16 3.14 -18.83
CA THR A 41 -9.06 2.73 -17.75
C THR A 41 -8.37 1.75 -16.81
N ALA A 42 -7.69 0.74 -17.33
CA ALA A 42 -6.92 -0.22 -16.52
C ALA A 42 -5.82 0.48 -15.71
N LEU A 43 -5.10 1.42 -16.31
CA LEU A 43 -4.09 2.23 -15.64
C LEU A 43 -4.70 3.08 -14.54
N LEU A 44 -5.82 3.75 -14.81
CA LEU A 44 -6.52 4.56 -13.82
C LEU A 44 -7.02 3.71 -12.64
N VAL A 45 -7.63 2.56 -12.92
CA VAL A 45 -8.06 1.61 -11.89
C VAL A 45 -6.86 1.17 -11.05
N HIS A 46 -5.73 0.85 -11.68
CA HIS A 46 -4.51 0.47 -10.99
C HIS A 46 -3.98 1.58 -10.08
N ILE A 47 -3.95 2.83 -10.56
CA ILE A 47 -3.51 3.99 -9.76
C ILE A 47 -4.46 4.20 -8.56
N VAL A 48 -5.77 4.24 -8.80
CA VAL A 48 -6.76 4.48 -7.75
C VAL A 48 -6.78 3.34 -6.71
N SER A 49 -6.59 2.10 -7.15
CA SER A 49 -6.53 0.95 -6.23
C SER A 49 -5.35 1.01 -5.25
N ARG A 50 -4.31 1.78 -5.57
CA ARG A 50 -3.13 1.96 -4.72
C ARG A 50 -3.19 3.20 -3.83
N TRP A 51 -4.24 4.01 -3.92
CA TRP A 51 -4.37 5.15 -3.03
C TRP A 51 -4.53 4.70 -1.58
N PRO A 52 -3.93 5.43 -0.62
CA PRO A 52 -4.10 5.16 0.80
C PRO A 52 -5.57 5.12 1.21
N VAL A 53 -5.89 4.28 2.20
CA VAL A 53 -7.22 4.23 2.81
C VAL A 53 -7.33 5.36 3.83
N SER A 54 -8.31 6.24 3.63
CA SER A 54 -8.61 7.31 4.57
C SER A 54 -9.57 6.81 5.65
N HIS A 55 -9.38 7.30 6.87
CA HIS A 55 -10.23 7.01 8.00
C HIS A 55 -10.65 8.31 8.71
N GLU A 56 -11.79 8.27 9.38
CA GLU A 56 -12.21 9.34 10.25
C GLU A 56 -11.18 9.57 11.39
N PRO A 57 -11.13 10.79 11.94
CA PRO A 57 -10.26 11.11 13.06
C PRO A 57 -10.51 10.24 14.28
N GLY A 58 -9.46 9.67 14.86
CA GLY A 58 -9.51 8.81 16.04
C GLY A 58 -8.53 7.65 16.01
N VAL A 59 -8.35 7.01 17.14
CA VAL A 59 -7.54 5.80 17.30
C VAL A 59 -8.30 4.62 16.70
N LEU A 60 -7.75 4.00 15.65
CA LEU A 60 -8.38 2.85 14.99
C LEU A 60 -8.04 1.53 15.68
N VAL A 61 -6.87 1.45 16.28
CA VAL A 61 -6.33 0.21 16.89
C VAL A 61 -5.85 0.56 18.30
N PRO A 62 -6.71 0.48 19.32
CA PRO A 62 -6.32 0.77 20.71
C PRO A 62 -5.51 -0.36 21.37
N GLU A 63 -5.50 -1.57 20.78
CA GLU A 63 -4.83 -2.73 21.35
C GLU A 63 -3.33 -2.73 21.01
N VAL A 64 -2.52 -3.20 21.94
CA VAL A 64 -1.12 -3.50 21.71
C VAL A 64 -0.95 -4.90 21.14
N PRO A 65 0.14 -5.18 20.40
CA PRO A 65 0.44 -6.53 19.93
C PRO A 65 0.58 -7.53 21.09
N THR A 66 0.14 -8.76 20.88
CA THR A 66 0.31 -9.86 21.84
C THR A 66 1.51 -10.72 21.47
N GLN A 67 2.30 -11.05 22.47
CA GLN A 67 3.49 -11.88 22.32
C GLN A 67 3.55 -12.87 23.48
N THR A 68 3.68 -14.16 23.15
CA THR A 68 3.76 -15.23 24.14
C THR A 68 4.89 -16.20 23.80
N PRO A 69 5.40 -16.99 24.75
CA PRO A 69 6.34 -18.05 24.41
C PRO A 69 5.81 -18.93 23.26
N PRO A 70 6.67 -19.39 22.35
CA PRO A 70 6.22 -20.14 21.19
C PRO A 70 5.63 -21.48 21.61
N ARG A 71 4.44 -21.83 21.13
CA ARG A 71 3.79 -23.13 21.38
C ARG A 71 4.55 -24.28 20.72
N SER A 72 5.33 -23.98 19.70
CA SER A 72 6.20 -24.94 19.03
C SER A 72 7.56 -24.29 18.75
N VAL A 73 8.61 -24.96 19.17
CA VAL A 73 10.01 -24.60 18.89
C VAL A 73 10.57 -25.36 17.68
N ARG A 74 9.69 -26.05 16.91
CA ARG A 74 10.12 -26.78 15.72
C ARG A 74 10.64 -25.77 14.68
N LEU A 75 11.82 -26.06 14.14
CA LEU A 75 12.40 -25.32 13.04
C LEU A 75 11.46 -25.32 11.83
N ILE A 76 11.37 -24.17 11.19
CA ILE A 76 10.63 -23.98 9.95
C ILE A 76 11.66 -23.83 8.82
N GLU A 77 11.59 -24.72 7.84
CA GLU A 77 12.47 -24.67 6.68
C GLU A 77 11.80 -23.83 5.57
N ARG A 78 12.55 -22.89 5.02
CA ARG A 78 12.14 -22.05 3.89
C ARG A 78 13.30 -21.92 2.92
N ASP A 79 13.25 -22.69 1.83
CA ASP A 79 14.31 -22.75 0.81
C ASP A 79 15.69 -23.00 1.44
N ALA A 80 16.60 -22.06 1.35
CA ALA A 80 17.95 -22.14 1.92
C ALA A 80 18.05 -21.64 3.38
N TYR A 81 16.91 -21.29 4.00
CA TYR A 81 16.88 -20.70 5.35
C TYR A 81 16.21 -21.60 6.36
N GLN A 82 16.65 -21.48 7.61
CA GLN A 82 16.02 -22.08 8.78
C GLN A 82 15.52 -20.98 9.70
N LEU A 83 14.26 -21.08 10.11
CA LEU A 83 13.62 -20.13 11.01
C LEU A 83 13.39 -20.82 12.36
N THR A 84 13.97 -20.25 13.41
CA THR A 84 13.77 -20.66 14.79
C THR A 84 12.69 -19.79 15.42
N PRO A 85 11.53 -20.34 15.83
CA PRO A 85 10.51 -19.59 16.54
C PRO A 85 11.01 -19.06 17.88
N LEU A 86 10.83 -17.74 18.11
CA LEU A 86 11.19 -17.05 19.34
C LEU A 86 9.95 -16.73 20.19
N ALA A 87 8.83 -16.40 19.53
CA ALA A 87 7.56 -16.12 20.20
C ALA A 87 6.40 -16.36 19.22
N ASP A 88 5.24 -16.78 19.74
CA ASP A 88 3.98 -16.61 19.02
C ASP A 88 3.55 -15.15 19.09
N TYR A 89 3.07 -14.60 17.97
CA TYR A 89 2.80 -13.19 17.82
C TYR A 89 1.50 -12.94 17.10
N ALA A 90 0.72 -12.00 17.60
CA ALA A 90 -0.45 -11.49 16.92
C ALA A 90 -0.53 -9.97 17.09
N ILE A 91 -0.75 -9.31 15.97
CA ILE A 91 -0.88 -7.85 15.90
C ILE A 91 -2.13 -7.49 15.10
N ARG A 92 -2.93 -6.58 15.64
CA ARG A 92 -3.87 -5.77 14.88
C ARG A 92 -3.22 -4.40 14.73
N ALA A 93 -3.10 -3.88 13.50
CA ALA A 93 -2.41 -2.63 13.27
C ALA A 93 -2.98 -1.90 12.04
N ARG A 94 -2.81 -0.59 12.03
CA ARG A 94 -2.91 0.22 10.82
C ARG A 94 -1.60 0.14 10.05
N VAL A 95 -1.68 -0.11 8.74
CA VAL A 95 -0.53 -0.07 7.85
C VAL A 95 -0.17 1.41 7.63
N LEU A 96 1.02 1.80 8.05
CA LEU A 96 1.57 3.15 7.89
C LEU A 96 2.40 3.28 6.62
N GLY A 97 2.89 2.16 6.09
CA GLY A 97 3.66 2.08 4.86
C GLY A 97 3.96 0.64 4.48
N THR A 98 4.25 0.44 3.20
CA THR A 98 4.64 -0.86 2.63
C THR A 98 5.86 -0.68 1.74
N GLU A 99 6.92 -1.46 1.95
CA GLU A 99 8.12 -1.43 1.12
C GLU A 99 8.38 -2.82 0.53
N HIS A 100 8.38 -2.91 -0.79
CA HIS A 100 8.53 -4.16 -1.53
C HIS A 100 9.96 -4.34 -2.01
N TYR A 101 10.56 -5.50 -1.74
CA TYR A 101 11.92 -5.84 -2.14
C TYR A 101 11.93 -6.93 -3.22
N ARG A 102 12.83 -6.78 -4.19
CA ARG A 102 12.99 -7.71 -5.32
C ARG A 102 14.43 -8.11 -5.59
N PHE A 103 15.39 -7.28 -5.21
CA PHE A 103 16.77 -7.39 -5.66
C PHE A 103 17.83 -7.33 -4.56
N ASP A 104 17.44 -7.25 -3.30
CA ASP A 104 18.41 -7.34 -2.21
C ASP A 104 18.69 -8.81 -1.83
N GLY A 105 19.72 -9.02 -0.99
CA GLY A 105 20.23 -10.36 -0.69
C GLY A 105 19.31 -11.29 0.08
N VAL A 106 18.13 -10.80 0.53
CA VAL A 106 17.12 -11.55 1.31
C VAL A 106 15.69 -11.33 0.82
N ALA A 107 15.51 -10.69 -0.34
CA ALA A 107 14.20 -10.39 -0.90
C ALA A 107 13.34 -11.63 -1.24
N ASP A 108 13.96 -12.77 -1.49
CA ASP A 108 13.32 -14.06 -1.69
C ASP A 108 12.63 -14.55 -0.42
N LEU A 109 13.27 -14.36 0.74
CA LEU A 109 12.73 -14.72 2.04
C LEU A 109 11.83 -13.63 2.63
N VAL A 110 12.29 -12.38 2.60
CA VAL A 110 11.64 -11.18 3.18
C VAL A 110 11.29 -10.20 2.06
N PRO A 111 10.25 -10.47 1.27
CA PRO A 111 9.91 -9.67 0.10
C PRO A 111 9.21 -8.35 0.44
N LEU A 112 8.81 -8.15 1.69
CA LEU A 112 7.98 -7.03 2.13
C LEU A 112 8.34 -6.60 3.54
N ASP A 113 8.44 -5.29 3.75
CA ASP A 113 8.43 -4.68 5.06
C ASP A 113 7.12 -3.90 5.25
N LEU A 114 6.53 -4.02 6.42
CA LEU A 114 5.36 -3.26 6.84
C LEU A 114 5.73 -2.31 7.98
N ALA A 115 5.48 -1.02 7.80
CA ALA A 115 5.39 -0.08 8.90
C ALA A 115 4.00 -0.20 9.52
N LEU A 116 3.92 -0.66 10.76
CA LEU A 116 2.67 -0.96 11.45
C LEU A 116 2.49 0.00 12.64
N GLY A 117 1.27 0.53 12.82
CA GLY A 117 0.94 1.44 13.91
C GLY A 117 -0.31 0.98 14.69
N TRP A 118 -0.24 1.14 16.01
CA TRP A 118 -1.34 0.90 16.95
C TRP A 118 -1.39 2.03 17.97
N MET A 119 -2.38 2.04 18.86
CA MET A 119 -2.60 3.13 19.80
C MET A 119 -2.52 4.49 19.10
N SER A 120 -1.72 5.42 19.59
CA SER A 120 -1.57 6.77 19.03
C SER A 120 -1.07 6.79 17.58
N MET A 121 -0.25 5.82 17.18
CA MET A 121 0.23 5.70 15.80
C MET A 121 -0.78 5.04 14.85
N SER A 122 -2.02 4.78 15.30
CA SER A 122 -3.16 4.45 14.43
C SER A 122 -4.16 5.61 14.28
N ASP A 123 -3.99 6.71 15.03
CA ASP A 123 -4.91 7.86 15.01
C ASP A 123 -4.66 8.75 13.80
N SER A 124 -5.69 8.95 12.96
CA SER A 124 -5.61 9.82 11.77
C SER A 124 -5.22 11.26 12.14
N ARG A 125 -5.63 11.79 13.30
CA ARG A 125 -5.27 13.15 13.77
C ARG A 125 -3.75 13.29 14.00
N ILE A 126 -3.10 12.22 14.39
CA ILE A 126 -1.65 12.16 14.57
C ILE A 126 -0.97 11.98 13.21
N LEU A 127 -1.42 10.98 12.43
CA LEU A 127 -0.82 10.60 11.15
C LEU A 127 -0.89 11.72 10.11
N ASP A 128 -1.94 12.53 10.10
CA ASP A 128 -2.07 13.70 9.22
C ASP A 128 -1.04 14.81 9.51
N ARG A 129 -0.33 14.72 10.63
CA ARG A 129 0.64 15.71 11.11
C ARG A 129 2.08 15.20 11.16
N ILE A 130 2.31 13.95 10.82
CA ILE A 130 3.63 13.32 10.79
C ILE A 130 3.95 12.83 9.39
N HIS A 131 5.23 12.66 9.11
CA HIS A 131 5.69 12.12 7.85
C HIS A 131 6.31 10.75 8.11
N VAL A 132 5.68 9.72 7.56
CA VAL A 132 6.15 8.34 7.64
C VAL A 132 6.82 7.96 6.32
N PHE A 133 7.98 7.30 6.39
CA PHE A 133 8.62 6.74 5.21
C PHE A 133 9.46 5.51 5.57
N GLN A 134 9.67 4.63 4.59
CA GLN A 134 10.53 3.47 4.72
C GLN A 134 11.69 3.57 3.74
N SER A 135 12.87 3.12 4.14
CA SER A 135 14.05 3.06 3.28
C SER A 135 15.06 2.07 3.84
N VAL A 136 15.64 1.26 2.96
CA VAL A 136 16.73 0.31 3.29
C VAL A 136 16.37 -0.55 4.51
N ARG A 137 15.19 -1.15 4.48
CA ARG A 137 14.65 -2.04 5.53
C ARG A 137 14.45 -1.38 6.89
N HIS A 138 14.35 -0.04 6.92
CA HIS A 138 14.06 0.72 8.11
C HIS A 138 12.80 1.55 7.93
N PHE A 139 12.13 1.81 9.03
CA PHE A 139 10.98 2.68 9.16
C PHE A 139 11.41 3.96 9.87
N TYR A 140 10.98 5.09 9.32
CA TYR A 140 11.28 6.42 9.84
C TYR A 140 9.98 7.23 9.93
N TYR A 141 9.94 8.09 10.90
CA TYR A 141 8.92 9.15 10.95
C TYR A 141 9.56 10.48 11.36
N TRP A 142 9.12 11.52 10.70
CA TRP A 142 9.42 12.89 11.10
C TRP A 142 8.17 13.51 11.69
N MET A 143 8.29 14.16 12.86
CA MET A 143 7.19 14.66 13.64
C MET A 143 7.50 16.05 14.16
N PRO A 144 6.68 17.08 13.83
CA PRO A 144 6.80 18.40 14.46
C PRO A 144 6.63 18.31 15.98
N GLY A 145 7.31 19.17 16.70
CA GLY A 145 7.19 19.21 18.17
C GLY A 145 5.75 19.37 18.64
N GLY A 146 5.37 18.63 19.69
CA GLY A 146 4.04 18.72 20.31
C GLY A 146 2.92 17.92 19.62
N VAL A 147 3.22 17.10 18.60
CA VAL A 147 2.22 16.21 18.00
C VAL A 147 2.00 14.99 18.87
N LEU A 148 3.08 14.31 19.24
CA LEU A 148 3.09 13.11 20.07
C LEU A 148 4.43 13.05 20.80
N PRO A 149 4.49 12.61 22.08
CA PRO A 149 5.75 12.31 22.74
C PRO A 149 6.53 11.22 22.00
N ALA A 150 7.83 11.39 21.83
CA ALA A 150 8.66 10.44 21.08
C ALA A 150 8.63 9.03 21.65
N GLU A 151 8.60 8.90 22.97
CA GLU A 151 8.51 7.59 23.65
C GLU A 151 7.15 6.90 23.40
N GLU A 152 6.07 7.68 23.27
CA GLU A 152 4.75 7.13 22.92
C GLU A 152 4.70 6.68 21.47
N ALA A 153 5.27 7.45 20.54
CA ALA A 153 5.39 7.06 19.15
C ALA A 153 6.19 5.75 19.01
N LYS A 154 7.30 5.64 19.73
CA LYS A 154 8.21 4.50 19.71
C LYS A 154 7.53 3.18 20.13
N VAL A 155 6.68 3.20 21.15
CA VAL A 155 5.98 2.00 21.63
C VAL A 155 4.66 1.73 20.91
N SER A 156 4.30 2.57 19.94
CA SER A 156 3.03 2.52 19.20
C SER A 156 3.21 2.21 17.72
N ALA A 157 4.43 1.95 17.27
CA ALA A 157 4.72 1.58 15.88
C ALA A 157 5.95 0.67 15.79
N ALA A 158 6.03 -0.11 14.73
CA ALA A 158 7.19 -0.95 14.43
C ALA A 158 7.39 -1.15 12.93
N ASN A 159 8.64 -1.39 12.53
CA ASN A 159 8.95 -1.95 11.22
C ASN A 159 8.98 -3.47 11.33
N THR A 160 8.17 -4.13 10.53
CA THR A 160 8.05 -5.58 10.53
C THR A 160 8.54 -6.14 9.20
N HIS A 161 9.63 -6.90 9.24
CA HIS A 161 10.13 -7.72 8.14
C HIS A 161 9.24 -8.95 8.00
N VAL A 162 8.57 -9.11 6.87
CA VAL A 162 7.53 -10.12 6.70
C VAL A 162 8.06 -11.30 5.90
N ILE A 163 7.96 -12.50 6.48
CA ILE A 163 8.21 -13.78 5.83
C ILE A 163 6.85 -14.45 5.60
N PRO A 164 6.34 -14.51 4.37
CA PRO A 164 5.07 -15.17 4.08
C PRO A 164 5.10 -16.67 4.37
N GLY A 165 4.08 -17.21 5.02
CA GLY A 165 3.97 -18.63 5.32
C GLY A 165 3.81 -19.51 4.08
N ASP A 166 3.13 -18.98 3.08
CA ASP A 166 2.92 -19.62 1.77
C ASP A 166 2.58 -18.56 0.70
N ASP A 167 2.28 -19.01 -0.53
CA ASP A 167 1.98 -18.13 -1.66
C ASP A 167 0.64 -17.41 -1.51
N ALA A 168 -0.35 -18.00 -0.85
CA ALA A 168 -1.63 -17.36 -0.59
C ALA A 168 -1.46 -16.19 0.38
N ILE A 169 -0.77 -16.42 1.50
CA ILE A 169 -0.38 -15.38 2.46
C ILE A 169 0.46 -14.29 1.78
N ARG A 170 1.39 -14.69 0.90
CA ARG A 170 2.18 -13.72 0.13
C ARG A 170 1.29 -12.82 -0.73
N ALA A 171 0.34 -13.39 -1.44
CA ALA A 171 -0.58 -12.61 -2.28
C ALA A 171 -1.40 -11.61 -1.46
N GLU A 172 -1.96 -12.03 -0.32
CA GLU A 172 -2.72 -11.16 0.57
C GLU A 172 -1.88 -10.02 1.16
N LEU A 173 -0.65 -10.32 1.59
CA LEU A 173 0.29 -9.32 2.09
C LEU A 173 0.65 -8.26 1.04
N PHE A 174 0.80 -8.66 -0.22
CA PHE A 174 1.14 -7.75 -1.32
C PHE A 174 -0.01 -6.84 -1.76
N GLU A 175 -1.25 -7.15 -1.35
CA GLU A 175 -2.44 -6.31 -1.57
C GLU A 175 -2.65 -5.26 -0.47
N LEU A 176 -1.85 -5.32 0.61
CA LEU A 176 -1.90 -4.34 1.68
C LEU A 176 -1.38 -2.99 1.19
N LYS A 177 -1.99 -1.93 1.68
CA LYS A 177 -1.59 -0.56 1.38
C LYS A 177 -1.74 0.34 2.61
N GLU A 178 -1.12 1.48 2.53
CA GLU A 178 -1.22 2.50 3.58
C GLU A 178 -2.68 2.78 3.94
N GLY A 179 -2.94 2.83 5.24
CA GLY A 179 -4.26 3.03 5.81
C GLY A 179 -5.06 1.75 6.05
N ASP A 180 -4.74 0.60 5.44
CA ASP A 180 -5.44 -0.64 5.77
C ASP A 180 -5.28 -0.97 7.27
N VAL A 181 -6.34 -1.50 7.88
CA VAL A 181 -6.26 -2.12 9.20
C VAL A 181 -6.19 -3.63 8.99
N VAL A 182 -5.16 -4.24 9.55
CA VAL A 182 -4.85 -5.66 9.34
C VAL A 182 -4.60 -6.36 10.66
N ARG A 183 -5.03 -7.63 10.74
CA ARG A 183 -4.62 -8.56 11.78
C ARG A 183 -3.64 -9.56 11.17
N LEU A 184 -2.44 -9.61 11.72
CA LEU A 184 -1.42 -10.60 11.36
C LEU A 184 -1.21 -11.54 12.51
N THR A 185 -1.11 -12.85 12.24
CA THR A 185 -0.70 -13.83 13.23
C THR A 185 0.44 -14.70 12.71
N GLY A 186 1.31 -15.12 13.60
CA GLY A 186 2.46 -15.93 13.22
C GLY A 186 3.46 -16.09 14.35
N GLN A 187 4.72 -16.10 13.99
CA GLN A 187 5.82 -16.28 14.94
C GLN A 187 6.92 -15.26 14.66
N LEU A 188 7.41 -14.60 15.70
CA LEU A 188 8.67 -13.89 15.65
C LEU A 188 9.78 -14.94 15.58
N VAL A 189 10.75 -14.73 14.68
CA VAL A 189 11.75 -15.74 14.37
C VAL A 189 13.18 -15.21 14.39
N GLU A 190 14.11 -16.12 14.62
CA GLU A 190 15.49 -15.98 14.22
C GLU A 190 15.72 -16.75 12.92
N VAL A 191 16.37 -16.13 11.96
CA VAL A 191 16.67 -16.71 10.67
C VAL A 191 18.15 -17.05 10.61
N THR A 192 18.48 -18.23 10.14
CA THR A 192 19.83 -18.62 9.74
C THR A 192 19.80 -19.07 8.30
N GLY A 193 20.85 -18.73 7.55
CA GLY A 193 20.92 -18.98 6.12
C GLY A 193 22.33 -19.22 5.61
N PRO A 194 22.49 -19.29 4.29
CA PRO A 194 23.79 -19.58 3.65
C PRO A 194 24.88 -18.60 4.05
N LYS A 195 26.13 -19.05 4.02
CA LYS A 195 27.34 -18.24 4.28
C LYS A 195 27.37 -17.56 5.66
N GLY A 196 26.68 -18.16 6.65
CA GLY A 196 26.62 -17.62 8.00
C GLY A 196 25.67 -16.43 8.16
N PHE A 197 24.76 -16.23 7.22
CA PHE A 197 23.72 -15.21 7.34
C PHE A 197 22.86 -15.47 8.59
N THR A 198 22.67 -14.44 9.40
CA THR A 198 21.77 -14.48 10.56
C THR A 198 20.98 -13.18 10.65
N MET A 199 19.72 -13.30 11.08
CA MET A 199 18.83 -12.19 11.31
C MET A 199 17.88 -12.58 12.45
N ARG A 200 17.73 -11.73 13.47
CA ARG A 200 16.95 -12.07 14.67
C ARG A 200 15.92 -11.00 14.96
N SER A 201 14.67 -11.41 15.15
CA SER A 201 13.58 -10.53 15.55
C SER A 201 13.86 -9.88 16.90
N SER A 202 13.57 -8.58 17.02
CA SER A 202 13.34 -8.01 18.34
C SER A 202 12.16 -8.70 19.03
N LEU A 203 12.26 -8.77 20.35
CA LEU A 203 11.16 -9.21 21.24
C LEU A 203 10.71 -8.07 22.17
N ARG A 204 11.21 -6.87 21.94
CA ARG A 204 10.90 -5.66 22.71
C ARG A 204 9.99 -4.74 21.88
N ARG A 205 9.32 -3.81 22.57
CA ARG A 205 8.47 -2.77 21.94
C ARG A 205 9.01 -1.36 22.18
N ASP A 206 10.08 -1.25 22.96
CA ASP A 206 10.69 0.01 23.39
C ASP A 206 12.13 0.19 22.87
N ASP A 207 12.58 -0.67 21.98
CA ASP A 207 13.89 -0.55 21.34
C ASP A 207 13.84 0.31 20.06
N SER A 208 15.00 0.68 19.57
CA SER A 208 15.17 1.48 18.36
C SER A 208 16.56 1.29 17.78
N GLY A 209 16.71 1.56 16.48
CA GLY A 209 17.97 1.36 15.77
C GLY A 209 18.14 -0.05 15.24
N ASP A 210 19.37 -0.44 14.94
CA ASP A 210 19.68 -1.75 14.39
C ASP A 210 19.23 -2.88 15.32
N GLY A 211 18.49 -3.85 14.77
CA GLY A 211 17.96 -4.99 15.52
C GLY A 211 16.64 -4.74 16.25
N ALA A 212 16.05 -3.54 16.15
CA ALA A 212 14.75 -3.23 16.73
C ALA A 212 13.54 -3.67 15.89
N CYS A 213 13.78 -4.14 14.67
CA CYS A 213 12.68 -4.61 13.80
C CYS A 213 12.18 -5.99 14.22
N GLU A 214 10.88 -6.21 14.08
CA GLU A 214 10.28 -7.53 14.14
C GLU A 214 10.56 -8.29 12.85
N ILE A 215 10.83 -9.60 12.97
CA ILE A 215 10.88 -10.53 11.85
C ILE A 215 9.76 -11.55 12.06
N LEU A 216 8.69 -11.35 11.28
CA LEU A 216 7.45 -12.11 11.48
C LEU A 216 7.25 -13.13 10.36
N TYR A 217 7.31 -14.41 10.70
CA TYR A 217 6.79 -15.49 9.88
C TYR A 217 5.26 -15.50 9.96
N VAL A 218 4.60 -15.00 8.92
CA VAL A 218 3.15 -14.79 8.90
C VAL A 218 2.42 -16.05 8.50
N ARG A 219 1.45 -16.48 9.32
CA ARG A 219 0.58 -17.64 9.10
C ARG A 219 -0.84 -17.27 8.72
N SER A 220 -1.31 -16.08 9.11
CA SER A 220 -2.59 -15.56 8.65
C SER A 220 -2.56 -14.05 8.49
N VAL A 221 -3.34 -13.59 7.54
CA VAL A 221 -3.61 -12.20 7.24
C VAL A 221 -5.12 -12.02 7.22
N GLU A 222 -5.63 -11.07 7.97
CA GLU A 222 -7.05 -10.69 7.94
C GLU A 222 -7.09 -9.16 7.77
N ARG A 223 -7.54 -8.71 6.61
CA ARG A 223 -7.73 -7.29 6.35
C ARG A 223 -9.15 -6.88 6.67
N GLU A 224 -9.33 -5.81 7.46
CA GLU A 224 -10.64 -5.27 7.76
C GLU A 224 -11.29 -4.65 6.51
N PRO A 225 -12.61 -4.66 6.42
CA PRO A 225 -13.32 -3.95 5.34
C PRO A 225 -12.93 -2.47 5.30
N ARG A 226 -12.75 -1.95 4.10
CA ARG A 226 -12.43 -0.54 3.84
C ARG A 226 -13.68 0.33 3.92
#